data_109bedbc2bcb0516d1b99e3ed249b411
#
_entry.id   109bedbc2bcb0516d1b99e3ed249b411
#
_cell.length_a   1.000
_cell.length_b   1.000
_cell.length_c   1.000
_cell.angle_alpha   90.00
_cell.angle_beta   90.00
_cell.angle_gamma   90.00
#
_symmetry.space_group_name_H-M   'P 1'
#
loop_
_entity.id
_entity.type
_entity.pdbx_description
1 polymer ?
#
loop_
_entity_poly.entity_id
_entity_poly.type
_entity_poly.pdbx_seq_one_letter_code
_entity_poly.pdbx_strand_id
1 'polypeptide(L)'
;PGVLGVTIDNLPRPISYINAQESQVKEWLQRMGPKTRMRVGFSWSGRRDAWLNKHKGVPFETMLELVKNNPQYEWINLQVDATDEESAAMAAAGVTMYPGSVTSFAETAALMMCLDVIISVDTAVTHLAGALGRPTWLMLQWFATDWRWMLDRDSSPWYPTTRIFRQPSMGDWTSVTKKIEQYLTWFKV
;
A
#
# COMPACT_ATOMS: atom_id res chain seq x y z
N PRO A 1 -3.76 22.76 -12.92
CA PRO A 1 -3.61 23.69 -11.77
C PRO A 1 -3.54 25.14 -12.23
N GLY A 2 -2.66 25.52 -13.16
CA GLY A 2 -2.47 26.91 -13.58
C GLY A 2 -3.74 27.63 -14.05
N VAL A 3 -4.56 26.96 -14.88
CA VAL A 3 -5.83 27.54 -15.40
C VAL A 3 -6.85 27.78 -14.27
N LEU A 4 -6.84 26.95 -13.24
CA LEU A 4 -7.77 27.05 -12.11
C LEU A 4 -7.18 27.79 -10.91
N GLY A 5 -5.98 28.38 -11.03
CA GLY A 5 -5.29 29.03 -9.92
C GLY A 5 -4.98 28.10 -8.72
N VAL A 6 -4.96 26.77 -8.94
CA VAL A 6 -4.68 25.80 -7.88
C VAL A 6 -3.18 25.72 -7.65
N THR A 7 -2.78 25.96 -6.41
CA THR A 7 -1.42 25.85 -5.89
C THR A 7 -1.37 24.74 -4.83
N ILE A 8 -0.18 24.42 -4.35
CA ILE A 8 -0.02 23.46 -3.24
C ILE A 8 -0.71 23.96 -1.96
N ASP A 9 -0.73 25.28 -1.75
CA ASP A 9 -1.27 25.88 -0.52
C ASP A 9 -2.80 25.89 -0.49
N ASN A 10 -3.44 26.03 -1.67
CA ASN A 10 -4.90 26.06 -1.83
C ASN A 10 -5.48 24.77 -2.44
N LEU A 11 -4.67 23.71 -2.56
CA LEU A 11 -5.14 22.43 -3.08
C LEU A 11 -6.29 21.91 -2.20
N PRO A 12 -7.47 21.57 -2.76
CA PRO A 12 -8.50 20.85 -2.03
C PRO A 12 -7.94 19.53 -1.51
N ARG A 13 -8.04 19.32 -0.20
CA ARG A 13 -7.46 18.13 0.46
C ARG A 13 -8.53 17.34 1.21
N PRO A 14 -9.55 16.81 0.51
CA PRO A 14 -10.49 15.92 1.16
C PRO A 14 -9.75 14.68 1.66
N ILE A 15 -10.13 14.16 2.82
CA ILE A 15 -9.55 12.91 3.35
C ILE A 15 -9.84 11.77 2.39
N SER A 16 -11.06 11.72 1.85
CA SER A 16 -11.46 10.78 0.79
C SER A 16 -12.29 11.51 -0.26
N TYR A 17 -12.25 11.06 -1.51
CA TYR A 17 -13.06 11.57 -2.62
C TYR A 17 -13.66 10.47 -3.49
N ILE A 18 -13.42 9.20 -3.11
CA ILE A 18 -14.14 8.04 -3.63
C ILE A 18 -14.59 7.18 -2.47
N ASN A 19 -15.64 6.38 -2.69
CA ASN A 19 -16.19 5.46 -1.70
C ASN A 19 -16.26 4.06 -2.29
N ALA A 20 -15.98 3.04 -1.47
CA ALA A 20 -16.29 1.66 -1.80
C ALA A 20 -17.80 1.39 -1.60
N GLN A 21 -18.34 0.41 -2.30
CA GLN A 21 -19.73 -0.01 -2.12
C GLN A 21 -19.91 -0.70 -0.77
N GLU A 22 -20.85 -0.22 0.04
CA GLU A 22 -21.06 -0.74 1.40
C GLU A 22 -21.42 -2.22 1.43
N SER A 23 -22.17 -2.72 0.43
CA SER A 23 -22.51 -4.15 0.33
C SER A 23 -21.24 -4.99 0.18
N GLN A 24 -20.32 -4.60 -0.73
CA GLN A 24 -19.06 -5.31 -0.92
C GLN A 24 -18.17 -5.24 0.31
N VAL A 25 -18.11 -4.09 1.00
CA VAL A 25 -17.36 -3.98 2.27
C VAL A 25 -17.91 -4.95 3.31
N LYS A 26 -19.24 -5.06 3.44
CA LYS A 26 -19.87 -6.01 4.37
C LYS A 26 -19.55 -7.47 4.02
N GLU A 27 -19.59 -7.82 2.74
CA GLU A 27 -19.21 -9.15 2.25
C GLU A 27 -17.74 -9.46 2.58
N TRP A 28 -16.83 -8.52 2.36
CA TRP A 28 -15.43 -8.67 2.73
C TRP A 28 -15.23 -8.84 4.24
N LEU A 29 -15.91 -8.05 5.07
CA LEU A 29 -15.84 -8.19 6.53
C LEU A 29 -16.33 -9.56 7.00
N GLN A 30 -17.41 -10.08 6.42
CA GLN A 30 -17.90 -11.43 6.71
C GLN A 30 -16.89 -12.50 6.29
N ARG A 31 -16.31 -12.38 5.10
CA ARG A 31 -15.33 -13.31 4.59
C ARG A 31 -14.03 -13.32 5.39
N MET A 32 -13.56 -12.17 5.84
CA MET A 32 -12.37 -12.03 6.66
C MET A 32 -12.58 -12.49 8.10
N GLY A 33 -13.82 -12.54 8.56
CA GLY A 33 -14.17 -12.91 9.92
C GLY A 33 -13.79 -11.85 10.98
N PRO A 34 -13.91 -12.20 12.25
CA PRO A 34 -13.63 -11.29 13.37
C PRO A 34 -12.18 -10.79 13.34
N LYS A 35 -12.01 -9.49 13.52
CA LYS A 35 -10.69 -8.87 13.60
C LYS A 35 -10.06 -9.14 14.97
N THR A 36 -9.01 -9.92 15.02
CA THR A 36 -8.25 -10.23 16.25
C THR A 36 -6.88 -9.55 16.29
N ARG A 37 -6.39 -9.11 15.12
CA ARG A 37 -5.10 -8.46 14.95
C ARG A 37 -5.25 -7.26 14.00
N MET A 38 -4.28 -6.36 14.01
CA MET A 38 -4.20 -5.28 13.04
C MET A 38 -4.02 -5.86 11.63
N ARG A 39 -4.85 -5.44 10.69
CA ARG A 39 -4.87 -5.90 9.29
C ARG A 39 -4.02 -4.99 8.42
N VAL A 40 -2.95 -5.54 7.89
CA VAL A 40 -1.98 -4.83 7.05
C VAL A 40 -2.08 -5.35 5.62
N GLY A 41 -2.60 -4.53 4.72
CA GLY A 41 -2.57 -4.84 3.29
C GLY A 41 -1.23 -4.46 2.67
N PHE A 42 -0.70 -5.26 1.74
CA PHE A 42 0.57 -4.90 1.11
C PHE A 42 0.66 -5.29 -0.36
N SER A 43 1.44 -4.50 -1.11
CA SER A 43 1.92 -4.84 -2.45
C SER A 43 3.35 -4.29 -2.63
N TRP A 44 4.17 -5.00 -3.38
CA TRP A 44 5.62 -4.72 -3.48
C TRP A 44 6.08 -4.34 -4.89
N SER A 45 5.25 -4.52 -5.90
CA SER A 45 5.61 -4.19 -7.27
C SER A 45 4.44 -3.63 -8.07
N GLY A 46 4.75 -2.89 -9.14
CA GLY A 46 3.81 -2.56 -10.20
C GLY A 46 3.86 -3.59 -11.33
N ARG A 47 3.32 -3.24 -12.51
CA ARG A 47 3.40 -4.09 -13.69
C ARG A 47 4.84 -4.47 -14.00
N ARG A 48 5.14 -5.77 -14.00
CA ARG A 48 6.51 -6.32 -14.10
C ARG A 48 7.14 -6.16 -15.48
N ASP A 49 6.33 -6.02 -16.53
CA ASP A 49 6.76 -5.84 -17.92
C ASP A 49 7.25 -4.42 -18.26
N ALA A 50 6.96 -3.43 -17.42
CA ALA A 50 7.36 -2.07 -17.65
C ALA A 50 8.78 -1.79 -17.12
N TRP A 51 9.68 -1.29 -18.00
CA TRP A 51 11.06 -0.96 -17.64
C TRP A 51 11.20 -0.09 -16.38
N LEU A 52 10.35 0.93 -16.25
CA LEU A 52 10.33 1.80 -15.07
C LEU A 52 9.99 1.06 -13.78
N ASN A 53 9.22 -0.03 -13.85
CA ASN A 53 8.78 -0.75 -12.67
C ASN A 53 9.86 -1.67 -12.07
N LYS A 54 10.89 -2.03 -12.84
CA LYS A 54 12.05 -2.78 -12.31
C LYS A 54 12.75 -2.06 -11.16
N HIS A 55 12.67 -0.72 -11.13
CA HIS A 55 13.34 0.10 -10.10
C HIS A 55 12.37 0.62 -9.03
N LYS A 56 11.07 0.56 -9.29
CA LYS A 56 10.03 1.01 -8.36
C LYS A 56 9.62 -0.06 -7.34
N GLY A 57 9.79 -1.33 -7.71
CA GLY A 57 9.40 -2.47 -6.86
C GLY A 57 10.41 -2.70 -5.73
N VAL A 58 9.88 -3.13 -4.59
CA VAL A 58 10.67 -3.73 -3.51
C VAL A 58 10.96 -5.18 -3.92
N PRO A 59 12.18 -5.71 -3.76
CA PRO A 59 12.43 -7.14 -3.94
C PRO A 59 11.49 -7.97 -3.08
N PHE A 60 10.91 -9.01 -3.67
CA PHE A 60 9.93 -9.85 -2.97
C PHE A 60 10.48 -10.40 -1.64
N GLU A 61 11.73 -10.84 -1.63
CA GLU A 61 12.40 -11.38 -0.45
C GLU A 61 12.47 -10.34 0.69
N THR A 62 12.74 -9.08 0.36
CA THR A 62 12.77 -7.98 1.34
C THR A 62 11.38 -7.73 1.92
N MET A 63 10.35 -7.81 1.10
CA MET A 63 8.96 -7.68 1.57
C MET A 63 8.53 -8.87 2.41
N LEU A 64 8.91 -10.08 2.00
CA LEU A 64 8.62 -11.31 2.73
C LEU A 64 9.32 -11.34 4.11
N GLU A 65 10.54 -10.80 4.19
CA GLU A 65 11.27 -10.64 5.46
C GLU A 65 10.51 -9.70 6.41
N LEU A 66 10.02 -8.55 5.91
CA LEU A 66 9.18 -7.64 6.70
C LEU A 66 7.95 -8.37 7.28
N VAL A 67 7.28 -9.19 6.47
CA VAL A 67 6.13 -9.99 6.90
C VAL A 67 6.52 -10.99 7.99
N LYS A 68 7.58 -11.76 7.77
CA LYS A 68 8.05 -12.80 8.69
C LYS A 68 8.51 -12.26 10.05
N ASN A 69 9.13 -11.08 10.04
CA ASN A 69 9.58 -10.40 11.26
C ASN A 69 8.43 -9.82 12.08
N ASN A 70 7.23 -9.74 11.50
CA ASN A 70 6.07 -9.08 12.12
C ASN A 70 4.82 -9.98 12.14
N PRO A 71 4.90 -11.21 12.72
CA PRO A 71 3.80 -12.20 12.70
C PRO A 71 2.62 -11.81 13.60
N GLN A 72 2.76 -10.79 14.43
CA GLN A 72 1.69 -10.26 15.29
C GLN A 72 0.59 -9.53 14.51
N TYR A 73 0.83 -9.17 13.24
CA TYR A 73 -0.16 -8.55 12.37
C TYR A 73 -0.83 -9.59 11.46
N GLU A 74 -2.03 -9.27 10.99
CA GLU A 74 -2.71 -10.03 9.93
C GLU A 74 -2.32 -9.41 8.58
N TRP A 75 -1.41 -10.08 7.86
CA TRP A 75 -0.93 -9.63 6.56
C TRP A 75 -1.85 -10.09 5.44
N ILE A 76 -2.29 -9.16 4.59
CA ILE A 76 -3.20 -9.39 3.47
C ILE A 76 -2.52 -9.00 2.16
N ASN A 77 -2.44 -9.95 1.24
CA ASN A 77 -1.88 -9.69 -0.08
C ASN A 77 -2.82 -8.84 -0.94
N LEU A 78 -2.28 -7.75 -1.50
CA LEU A 78 -2.94 -6.89 -2.50
C LEU A 78 -2.25 -6.95 -3.87
N GLN A 79 -1.17 -7.73 -4.02
CA GLN A 79 -0.48 -7.94 -5.28
C GLN A 79 -1.25 -8.92 -6.14
N VAL A 80 -1.75 -8.46 -7.29
CA VAL A 80 -2.64 -9.29 -8.15
C VAL A 80 -1.88 -10.22 -9.09
N ASP A 81 -0.62 -9.92 -9.40
CA ASP A 81 0.24 -10.64 -10.34
C ASP A 81 1.40 -11.38 -9.63
N ALA A 82 1.18 -11.79 -8.38
CA ALA A 82 2.13 -12.65 -7.66
C ALA A 82 2.30 -13.98 -8.39
N THR A 83 3.55 -14.46 -8.49
CA THR A 83 3.83 -15.78 -9.08
C THR A 83 3.37 -16.90 -8.15
N ASP A 84 3.34 -18.14 -8.66
CA ASP A 84 3.00 -19.30 -7.84
C ASP A 84 4.02 -19.50 -6.71
N GLU A 85 5.31 -19.28 -6.98
CA GLU A 85 6.39 -19.36 -5.99
C GLU A 85 6.24 -18.29 -4.90
N GLU A 86 5.95 -17.03 -5.29
CA GLU A 86 5.69 -15.95 -4.34
C GLU A 86 4.45 -16.24 -3.50
N SER A 87 3.39 -16.75 -4.13
CA SER A 87 2.15 -17.13 -3.45
C SER A 87 2.37 -18.25 -2.45
N ALA A 88 3.14 -19.27 -2.80
CA ALA A 88 3.51 -20.36 -1.90
C ALA A 88 4.36 -19.85 -0.72
N ALA A 89 5.33 -18.97 -0.96
CA ALA A 89 6.17 -18.38 0.07
C ALA A 89 5.38 -17.49 1.03
N MET A 90 4.42 -16.69 0.50
CA MET A 90 3.50 -15.89 1.30
C MET A 90 2.60 -16.77 2.17
N ALA A 91 2.03 -17.85 1.61
CA ALA A 91 1.21 -18.79 2.38
C ALA A 91 2.00 -19.42 3.53
N ALA A 92 3.24 -19.83 3.27
CA ALA A 92 4.14 -20.37 4.29
C ALA A 92 4.50 -19.35 5.39
N ALA A 93 4.47 -18.05 5.07
CA ALA A 93 4.66 -16.96 6.02
C ALA A 93 3.38 -16.53 6.75
N GLY A 94 2.24 -17.20 6.50
CA GLY A 94 0.96 -16.88 7.13
C GLY A 94 0.22 -15.67 6.56
N VAL A 95 0.55 -15.28 5.33
CA VAL A 95 -0.17 -14.21 4.62
C VAL A 95 -1.54 -14.70 4.18
N THR A 96 -2.57 -13.91 4.45
CA THR A 96 -3.91 -14.14 3.94
C THR A 96 -3.99 -13.69 2.48
N MET A 97 -4.48 -14.58 1.62
CA MET A 97 -4.66 -14.34 0.20
C MET A 97 -6.09 -14.66 -0.22
N TYR A 98 -6.58 -13.93 -1.22
CA TYR A 98 -7.92 -14.12 -1.78
C TYR A 98 -7.85 -14.33 -3.31
N PRO A 99 -7.29 -15.46 -3.77
CA PRO A 99 -7.08 -15.71 -5.20
C PRO A 99 -8.41 -15.68 -5.96
N GLY A 100 -8.42 -15.03 -7.12
CA GLY A 100 -9.61 -14.91 -7.96
C GLY A 100 -10.73 -14.03 -7.42
N SER A 101 -10.56 -13.38 -6.26
CA SER A 101 -11.63 -12.57 -5.65
C SER A 101 -11.42 -11.07 -5.84
N VAL A 102 -10.19 -10.62 -6.02
CA VAL A 102 -9.87 -9.22 -6.28
C VAL A 102 -9.71 -9.03 -7.79
N THR A 103 -10.82 -8.95 -8.50
CA THR A 103 -10.87 -8.93 -9.97
C THR A 103 -11.09 -7.52 -10.55
N SER A 104 -11.36 -6.53 -9.70
CA SER A 104 -11.64 -5.15 -10.10
C SER A 104 -11.16 -4.15 -9.07
N PHE A 105 -11.06 -2.88 -9.46
CA PHE A 105 -10.78 -1.80 -8.52
C PHE A 105 -11.88 -1.63 -7.46
N ALA A 106 -13.13 -1.98 -7.76
CA ALA A 106 -14.23 -1.94 -6.80
C ALA A 106 -14.03 -2.98 -5.69
N GLU A 107 -13.65 -4.20 -6.06
CA GLU A 107 -13.30 -5.26 -5.11
C GLU A 107 -12.06 -4.89 -4.28
N THR A 108 -11.03 -4.35 -4.93
CA THR A 108 -9.83 -3.88 -4.24
C THR A 108 -10.19 -2.77 -3.22
N ALA A 109 -11.03 -1.82 -3.62
CA ALA A 109 -11.48 -0.74 -2.75
C ALA A 109 -12.25 -1.28 -1.53
N ALA A 110 -13.17 -2.21 -1.75
CA ALA A 110 -13.94 -2.81 -0.67
C ALA A 110 -13.05 -3.59 0.31
N LEU A 111 -12.09 -4.38 -0.19
CA LEU A 111 -11.10 -5.06 0.65
C LEU A 111 -10.25 -4.04 1.44
N MET A 112 -9.78 -2.96 0.80
CA MET A 112 -8.98 -1.92 1.46
C MET A 112 -9.74 -1.23 2.61
N MET A 113 -11.06 -1.09 2.51
CA MET A 113 -11.88 -0.54 3.60
C MET A 113 -11.87 -1.42 4.84
N CYS A 114 -11.54 -2.69 4.73
CA CYS A 114 -11.45 -3.66 5.83
C CYS A 114 -10.06 -3.72 6.48
N LEU A 115 -9.09 -2.95 5.96
CA LEU A 115 -7.70 -2.95 6.42
C LEU A 115 -7.40 -1.72 7.28
N ASP A 116 -6.45 -1.83 8.18
CA ASP A 116 -6.03 -0.74 9.06
C ASP A 116 -4.97 0.16 8.42
N VAL A 117 -4.06 -0.45 7.67
CA VAL A 117 -3.02 0.27 6.92
C VAL A 117 -2.70 -0.48 5.62
N ILE A 118 -2.38 0.27 4.58
CA ILE A 118 -1.93 -0.26 3.30
C ILE A 118 -0.46 0.14 3.09
N ILE A 119 0.41 -0.84 2.89
CA ILE A 119 1.83 -0.66 2.58
C ILE A 119 2.04 -1.01 1.11
N SER A 120 2.43 -0.04 0.30
CA SER A 120 2.55 -0.26 -1.14
C SER A 120 3.65 0.59 -1.76
N VAL A 121 4.13 0.18 -2.92
CA VAL A 121 4.97 1.01 -3.78
C VAL A 121 4.11 1.95 -4.64
N ASP A 122 4.76 2.84 -5.40
CA ASP A 122 4.09 3.82 -6.30
C ASP A 122 3.33 3.13 -7.45
N THR A 123 2.12 2.68 -7.13
CA THR A 123 1.22 1.94 -8.04
C THR A 123 -0.23 2.38 -7.84
N ALA A 124 -1.13 1.82 -8.66
CA ALA A 124 -2.57 2.03 -8.54
C ALA A 124 -3.13 1.72 -7.14
N VAL A 125 -2.53 0.76 -6.42
CA VAL A 125 -2.89 0.40 -5.04
C VAL A 125 -2.73 1.61 -4.10
N THR A 126 -1.61 2.31 -4.16
CA THR A 126 -1.36 3.52 -3.35
C THR A 126 -2.34 4.64 -3.67
N HIS A 127 -2.60 4.88 -4.97
CA HIS A 127 -3.53 5.92 -5.39
C HIS A 127 -4.97 5.61 -4.98
N LEU A 128 -5.39 4.36 -5.11
CA LEU A 128 -6.71 3.92 -4.67
C LEU A 128 -6.87 4.06 -3.15
N ALA A 129 -5.89 3.61 -2.38
CA ALA A 129 -5.90 3.72 -0.91
C ALA A 129 -5.95 5.19 -0.46
N GLY A 130 -5.14 6.06 -1.06
CA GLY A 130 -5.16 7.50 -0.79
C GLY A 130 -6.48 8.17 -1.15
N ALA A 131 -7.09 7.81 -2.29
CA ALA A 131 -8.39 8.32 -2.72
C ALA A 131 -9.54 7.87 -1.80
N LEU A 132 -9.44 6.67 -1.23
CA LEU A 132 -10.36 6.14 -0.21
C LEU A 132 -10.13 6.75 1.19
N GLY A 133 -9.08 7.53 1.37
CA GLY A 133 -8.70 8.08 2.67
C GLY A 133 -8.18 7.04 3.66
N ARG A 134 -7.68 5.89 3.18
CA ARG A 134 -7.11 4.86 4.05
C ARG A 134 -5.69 5.23 4.48
N PRO A 135 -5.28 4.90 5.72
CA PRO A 135 -3.88 5.02 6.11
C PRO A 135 -2.99 4.25 5.13
N THR A 136 -2.10 4.97 4.46
CA THR A 136 -1.27 4.43 3.38
C THR A 136 0.19 4.74 3.64
N TRP A 137 1.04 3.72 3.60
CA TRP A 137 2.47 3.85 3.74
C TRP A 137 3.14 3.53 2.41
N LEU A 138 3.56 4.58 1.73
CA LEU A 138 4.18 4.49 0.42
C LEU A 138 5.66 4.22 0.55
N MET A 139 6.10 3.06 0.06
CA MET A 139 7.50 2.72 -0.17
C MET A 139 7.93 3.34 -1.50
N LEU A 140 8.80 4.35 -1.46
CA LEU A 140 9.15 5.14 -2.63
C LEU A 140 10.63 5.00 -2.98
N GLN A 141 10.90 4.75 -4.25
CA GLN A 141 12.25 4.67 -4.78
C GLN A 141 13.01 6.00 -4.67
N TRP A 142 14.35 5.92 -4.76
CA TRP A 142 15.25 7.07 -4.66
C TRP A 142 15.04 8.12 -5.76
N PHE A 143 14.79 7.69 -7.01
CA PHE A 143 14.75 8.55 -8.19
C PHE A 143 13.51 8.30 -9.05
N ALA A 144 13.28 9.16 -10.06
CA ALA A 144 12.18 9.07 -11.03
C ALA A 144 10.81 8.89 -10.36
N THR A 145 10.58 9.62 -9.28
CA THR A 145 9.32 9.57 -8.54
C THR A 145 8.24 10.39 -9.24
N ASP A 146 6.99 9.97 -9.12
CA ASP A 146 5.86 10.76 -9.57
C ASP A 146 5.83 12.12 -8.83
N TRP A 147 5.51 13.18 -9.54
CA TRP A 147 5.49 14.56 -9.03
C TRP A 147 4.57 14.74 -7.81
N ARG A 148 3.57 13.88 -7.63
CA ARG A 148 2.64 13.90 -6.48
C ARG A 148 3.35 13.61 -5.17
N TRP A 149 4.47 12.90 -5.21
CA TRP A 149 5.23 12.53 -4.01
C TRP A 149 6.24 13.59 -3.60
N MET A 150 6.54 14.56 -4.46
CA MET A 150 7.52 15.63 -4.24
C MET A 150 8.88 15.09 -3.79
N LEU A 151 9.82 15.92 -3.38
CA LEU A 151 11.18 15.47 -3.05
C LEU A 151 11.45 15.50 -1.53
N ASP A 152 11.20 16.61 -0.88
CA ASP A 152 11.69 16.90 0.47
C ASP A 152 10.61 16.75 1.55
N ARG A 153 9.78 15.69 1.45
CA ARG A 153 8.73 15.46 2.44
C ARG A 153 8.37 13.99 2.57
N ASP A 154 7.79 13.65 3.72
CA ASP A 154 7.28 12.31 4.06
C ASP A 154 5.74 12.20 4.00
N SER A 155 5.08 13.18 3.39
CA SER A 155 3.63 13.23 3.23
C SER A 155 3.24 13.69 1.83
N SER A 156 2.04 13.36 1.37
CA SER A 156 1.52 13.83 0.09
C SER A 156 0.50 14.95 0.27
N PRO A 157 0.58 16.06 -0.50
CA PRO A 157 -0.46 17.08 -0.49
C PRO A 157 -1.77 16.61 -1.14
N TRP A 158 -1.74 15.53 -1.95
CA TRP A 158 -2.92 14.96 -2.61
C TRP A 158 -3.62 13.90 -1.78
N TYR A 159 -2.90 13.21 -0.90
CA TYR A 159 -3.42 12.12 -0.08
C TYR A 159 -3.03 12.36 1.38
N PRO A 160 -3.87 13.06 2.16
CA PRO A 160 -3.53 13.45 3.54
C PRO A 160 -3.23 12.28 4.48
N THR A 161 -3.75 11.09 4.15
CA THR A 161 -3.54 9.86 4.92
C THR A 161 -2.30 9.07 4.49
N THR A 162 -1.56 9.56 3.49
CA THR A 162 -0.37 8.88 2.99
C THR A 162 0.91 9.38 3.66
N ARG A 163 1.68 8.43 4.21
CA ARG A 163 3.05 8.65 4.66
C ARG A 163 4.04 8.03 3.69
N ILE A 164 5.11 8.75 3.39
CA ILE A 164 6.12 8.36 2.41
C ILE A 164 7.37 7.85 3.12
N PHE A 165 7.78 6.63 2.78
CA PHE A 165 9.02 6.00 3.21
C PHE A 165 9.94 5.92 1.99
N ARG A 166 10.78 6.95 1.81
CA ARG A 166 11.68 7.06 0.66
C ARG A 166 12.99 6.33 0.91
N GLN A 167 13.50 5.64 -0.14
CA GLN A 167 14.86 5.10 -0.11
C GLN A 167 15.88 6.22 0.17
N PRO A 168 16.83 6.01 1.08
CA PRO A 168 17.92 6.97 1.32
C PRO A 168 18.96 6.97 0.18
N SER A 169 19.09 5.87 -0.53
CA SER A 169 19.93 5.69 -1.71
C SER A 169 19.32 4.63 -2.63
N MET A 170 19.76 4.60 -3.88
CA MET A 170 19.26 3.68 -4.90
C MET A 170 19.42 2.22 -4.44
N GLY A 171 18.30 1.50 -4.40
CA GLY A 171 18.26 0.06 -4.05
C GLY A 171 18.21 -0.24 -2.56
N ASP A 172 18.33 0.75 -1.68
CA ASP A 172 18.28 0.53 -0.22
C ASP A 172 16.84 0.40 0.30
N TRP A 173 16.22 -0.72 -0.04
CA TRP A 173 14.90 -1.09 0.46
C TRP A 173 14.92 -1.58 1.90
N THR A 174 16.06 -2.11 2.36
CA THR A 174 16.22 -2.57 3.75
C THR A 174 16.02 -1.44 4.76
N SER A 175 16.57 -0.24 4.50
CA SER A 175 16.33 0.93 5.35
C SER A 175 14.86 1.36 5.35
N VAL A 176 14.16 1.20 4.22
CA VAL A 176 12.73 1.51 4.11
C VAL A 176 11.91 0.54 4.96
N THR A 177 12.11 -0.77 4.81
CA THR A 177 11.35 -1.78 5.56
C THR A 177 11.62 -1.72 7.05
N LYS A 178 12.85 -1.45 7.50
CA LYS A 178 13.18 -1.22 8.91
C LYS A 178 12.44 -0.02 9.51
N LYS A 179 12.34 1.08 8.76
CA LYS A 179 11.52 2.23 9.21
C LYS A 179 10.05 1.87 9.33
N ILE A 180 9.52 1.10 8.38
CA ILE A 180 8.13 0.61 8.42
C ILE A 180 7.91 -0.27 9.65
N GLU A 181 8.82 -1.20 9.97
CA GLU A 181 8.75 -2.02 11.18
C GLU A 181 8.65 -1.18 12.45
N GLN A 182 9.50 -0.15 12.59
CA GLN A 182 9.45 0.77 13.71
C GLN A 182 8.10 1.49 13.80
N TYR A 183 7.56 1.95 12.65
CA TYR A 183 6.28 2.63 12.62
C TYR A 183 5.10 1.71 12.95
N LEU A 184 5.15 0.44 12.54
CA LEU A 184 4.14 -0.56 12.88
C LEU A 184 4.01 -0.72 14.40
N THR A 185 5.10 -0.64 15.16
CA THR A 185 5.05 -0.78 16.63
C THR A 185 4.34 0.38 17.32
N TRP A 186 4.30 1.56 16.72
CA TRP A 186 3.69 2.77 17.29
C TRP A 186 2.33 3.10 16.70
N PHE A 187 2.00 2.50 15.57
CA PHE A 187 0.73 2.75 14.89
C PHE A 187 -0.41 2.09 15.67
N LYS A 188 -1.25 2.94 16.25
CA LYS A 188 -2.48 2.52 16.95
C LYS A 188 -3.68 2.88 16.09
N VAL A 189 -4.57 1.93 15.89
CA VAL A 189 -5.85 2.08 15.15
C VAL A 189 -6.94 2.49 16.11
#